data_7a4a1bbd3ba13be857e0b06bb4fe03be
#
_entry.id   7a4a1bbd3ba13be857e0b06bb4fe03be
#
_cell.length_a   1.000
_cell.length_b   1.000
_cell.length_c   1.000
_cell.angle_alpha   90.00
_cell.angle_beta   90.00
_cell.angle_gamma   90.00
#
_symmetry.space_group_name_H-M   'P 1'
#
loop_
_entity.id
_entity.type
_entity.pdbx_description
1 polymer ?
#
loop_
_entity_poly.entity_id
_entity_poly.type
_entity_poly.pdbx_seq_one_letter_code
_entity_poly.pdbx_strand_id
1 'polypeptide(L)'
;ELFANNPNLDGGLVPIFEGQTLVLGFEEEKAYTMKTNAYAYPFITDEALYGTLPYLTFLAPFTYGFTPQGELIPLDDERLITSAISYGSAALMHLSTLTEAGTFSNELASAIFADEQAADTLITNILENLRAKDYYGLDIDFEFISPSDAAAYARFIEKARIRLNAEGYPVIAALAP
;
A
#
# COMPACT_ATOMS: atom_id res chain seq x y z
N GLU A 1 -17.10 30.44 -7.37
CA GLU A 1 -17.84 29.18 -7.07
C GLU A 1 -18.99 28.93 -8.07
N LEU A 2 -19.93 29.87 -8.28
CA LEU A 2 -21.07 29.65 -9.18
C LEU A 2 -20.66 29.15 -10.57
N PHE A 3 -19.69 29.79 -11.22
CA PHE A 3 -19.24 29.40 -12.57
C PHE A 3 -18.45 28.08 -12.55
N ALA A 4 -17.69 27.80 -11.46
CA ALA A 4 -17.00 26.53 -11.32
C ALA A 4 -17.95 25.35 -11.18
N ASN A 5 -19.09 25.56 -10.50
CA ASN A 5 -20.12 24.54 -10.31
C ASN A 5 -21.07 24.41 -11.54
N ASN A 6 -21.03 25.37 -12.46
CA ASN A 6 -21.89 25.42 -13.63
C ASN A 6 -21.07 25.77 -14.90
N PRO A 7 -20.25 24.84 -15.40
CA PRO A 7 -19.33 25.11 -16.52
C PRO A 7 -20.07 25.50 -17.81
N ASN A 8 -21.35 25.16 -17.94
CA ASN A 8 -22.22 25.55 -19.05
C ASN A 8 -22.53 27.05 -19.11
N LEU A 9 -22.21 27.81 -18.05
CA LEU A 9 -22.37 29.26 -18.04
C LEU A 9 -21.20 30.02 -18.68
N ASP A 10 -20.12 29.32 -19.07
CA ASP A 10 -18.93 29.87 -19.73
C ASP A 10 -18.41 31.17 -19.07
N GLY A 11 -18.20 31.13 -17.75
CA GLY A 11 -17.70 32.28 -16.99
C GLY A 11 -18.65 33.51 -16.95
N GLY A 12 -19.93 33.33 -17.33
CA GLY A 12 -20.96 34.39 -17.39
C GLY A 12 -21.20 34.93 -18.78
N LEU A 13 -20.63 34.32 -19.81
CA LEU A 13 -20.90 34.68 -21.22
C LEU A 13 -22.23 34.11 -21.72
N VAL A 14 -22.74 33.05 -21.09
CA VAL A 14 -24.03 32.45 -21.40
C VAL A 14 -25.10 33.01 -20.46
N PRO A 15 -26.21 33.58 -20.98
CA PRO A 15 -27.27 34.12 -20.14
C PRO A 15 -28.03 33.03 -19.39
N ILE A 16 -28.47 33.37 -18.16
CA ILE A 16 -29.33 32.53 -17.33
C ILE A 16 -30.78 32.77 -17.72
N PHE A 17 -31.57 31.73 -17.82
CA PHE A 17 -32.99 31.77 -18.20
C PHE A 17 -33.89 31.38 -17.01
N GLU A 18 -35.12 31.90 -17.00
CA GLU A 18 -36.11 31.47 -16.01
C GLU A 18 -36.37 29.96 -16.08
N GLY A 19 -36.37 29.29 -14.91
CA GLY A 19 -36.52 27.84 -14.81
C GLY A 19 -35.22 27.05 -14.95
N GLN A 20 -34.10 27.71 -15.21
CA GLN A 20 -32.79 27.05 -15.25
C GLN A 20 -32.33 26.65 -13.83
N THR A 21 -31.94 25.39 -13.66
CA THR A 21 -31.31 24.90 -12.40
C THR A 21 -29.84 25.27 -12.39
N LEU A 22 -29.41 25.90 -11.29
CA LEU A 22 -28.01 26.24 -11.04
C LEU A 22 -27.52 25.55 -9.77
N VAL A 23 -26.31 25.01 -9.84
CA VAL A 23 -25.61 24.43 -8.66
C VAL A 23 -24.93 25.60 -7.95
N LEU A 24 -25.44 25.98 -6.78
CA LEU A 24 -24.85 27.05 -5.95
C LEU A 24 -23.66 26.56 -5.13
N GLY A 25 -23.68 25.31 -4.72
CA GLY A 25 -22.66 24.66 -3.93
C GLY A 25 -23.01 23.20 -3.69
N PHE A 26 -22.10 22.49 -3.08
CA PHE A 26 -22.35 21.13 -2.62
C PHE A 26 -22.37 21.15 -1.08
N GLU A 27 -23.33 20.45 -0.49
CA GLU A 27 -23.31 20.20 0.96
C GLU A 27 -22.17 19.21 1.24
N GLU A 28 -21.24 19.59 2.11
CA GLU A 28 -20.15 18.72 2.56
C GLU A 28 -20.65 17.75 3.63
N GLU A 29 -21.65 16.93 3.32
CA GLU A 29 -21.95 15.76 4.14
C GLU A 29 -20.93 14.65 3.78
N LYS A 30 -20.04 14.36 4.72
CA LYS A 30 -19.18 13.18 4.59
C LYS A 30 -20.04 11.93 4.65
N ALA A 31 -20.37 11.38 3.49
CA ALA A 31 -21.19 10.18 3.39
C ALA A 31 -20.49 8.96 4.07
N TYR A 32 -19.17 8.91 4.04
CA TYR A 32 -18.34 7.86 4.67
C TYR A 32 -16.89 8.30 4.78
N THR A 33 -16.12 7.58 5.61
CA THR A 33 -14.67 7.70 5.68
C THR A 33 -14.05 6.58 4.84
N MET A 34 -13.19 6.93 3.89
CA MET A 34 -12.45 5.98 3.07
C MET A 34 -10.99 5.92 3.54
N LYS A 35 -10.43 4.71 3.59
CA LYS A 35 -8.99 4.52 3.75
C LYS A 35 -8.34 4.49 2.36
N THR A 36 -7.24 5.21 2.21
CA THR A 36 -6.48 5.31 0.97
C THR A 36 -5.09 4.73 1.17
N ASN A 37 -4.59 3.99 0.20
CA ASN A 37 -3.24 3.45 0.18
C ASN A 37 -2.53 3.87 -1.11
N ALA A 38 -1.23 4.15 -1.04
CA ALA A 38 -0.39 4.39 -2.19
C ALA A 38 0.95 3.69 -2.05
N TYR A 39 1.47 3.21 -3.17
CA TYR A 39 2.83 2.69 -3.29
C TYR A 39 3.76 3.80 -3.77
N ALA A 40 4.95 3.87 -3.19
CA ALA A 40 5.95 4.86 -3.58
C ALA A 40 7.34 4.24 -3.71
N TYR A 41 7.99 4.48 -4.85
CA TYR A 41 9.40 4.14 -4.99
C TYR A 41 10.29 5.06 -4.15
N PRO A 42 11.44 4.57 -3.63
CA PRO A 42 12.39 5.40 -2.88
C PRO A 42 12.83 6.66 -3.61
N PHE A 43 12.84 6.65 -4.94
CA PHE A 43 13.24 7.78 -5.80
C PHE A 43 12.08 8.70 -6.22
N ILE A 44 10.88 8.56 -5.63
CA ILE A 44 9.76 9.51 -5.87
C ILE A 44 10.19 10.94 -5.58
N THR A 45 9.76 11.89 -6.40
CA THR A 45 10.06 13.31 -6.19
C THR A 45 9.36 13.87 -4.95
N ASP A 46 9.96 14.87 -4.32
CA ASP A 46 9.36 15.53 -3.15
C ASP A 46 8.02 16.18 -3.48
N GLU A 47 7.89 16.75 -4.69
CA GLU A 47 6.63 17.35 -5.16
C GLU A 47 5.50 16.31 -5.18
N ALA A 48 5.74 15.14 -5.75
CA ALA A 48 4.74 14.08 -5.81
C ALA A 48 4.45 13.49 -4.41
N LEU A 49 5.49 13.24 -3.61
CA LEU A 49 5.34 12.67 -2.26
C LEU A 49 4.53 13.60 -1.37
N TYR A 50 4.99 14.84 -1.19
CA TYR A 50 4.35 15.79 -0.27
C TYR A 50 3.02 16.34 -0.78
N GLY A 51 2.81 16.33 -2.11
CA GLY A 51 1.50 16.65 -2.71
C GLY A 51 0.44 15.57 -2.48
N THR A 52 0.85 14.32 -2.25
CA THR A 52 -0.06 13.17 -2.10
C THR A 52 -0.29 12.79 -0.64
N LEU A 53 0.72 12.87 0.23
CA LEU A 53 0.66 12.45 1.64
C LEU A 53 -0.56 12.96 2.42
N PRO A 54 -1.02 14.24 2.26
CA PRO A 54 -2.18 14.74 2.99
C PRO A 54 -3.49 13.96 2.74
N TYR A 55 -3.56 13.18 1.68
CA TYR A 55 -4.73 12.42 1.26
C TYR A 55 -4.62 10.92 1.54
N LEU A 56 -3.50 10.47 2.12
CA LEU A 56 -3.24 9.06 2.37
C LEU A 56 -3.55 8.66 3.80
N THR A 57 -4.17 7.48 3.95
CA THR A 57 -4.20 6.75 5.21
C THR A 57 -2.92 5.93 5.37
N PHE A 58 -2.47 5.30 4.27
CA PHE A 58 -1.29 4.44 4.24
C PHE A 58 -0.36 4.83 3.10
N LEU A 59 0.95 4.78 3.38
CA LEU A 59 2.01 4.81 2.37
C LEU A 59 2.81 3.52 2.46
N ALA A 60 3.00 2.84 1.34
CA ALA A 60 3.79 1.60 1.26
C ALA A 60 5.04 1.83 0.39
N PRO A 61 6.25 1.93 0.98
CA PRO A 61 7.49 1.96 0.23
C PRO A 61 7.65 0.70 -0.63
N PHE A 62 7.82 0.87 -1.93
CA PHE A 62 7.86 -0.22 -2.89
C PHE A 62 9.30 -0.56 -3.26
N THR A 63 9.82 -1.72 -3.01
CA THR A 63 9.26 -2.92 -2.33
C THR A 63 10.40 -3.69 -1.67
N TYR A 64 10.15 -4.35 -0.56
CA TYR A 64 11.03 -5.41 -0.08
C TYR A 64 10.86 -6.65 -0.94
N GLY A 65 11.98 -7.32 -1.19
CA GLY A 65 12.04 -8.66 -1.70
C GLY A 65 12.56 -9.62 -0.63
N PHE A 66 12.78 -10.86 -1.02
CA PHE A 66 13.37 -11.87 -0.12
C PHE A 66 14.14 -12.93 -0.91
N THR A 67 14.98 -13.69 -0.21
CA THR A 67 15.68 -14.85 -0.74
C THR A 67 14.89 -16.14 -0.54
N PRO A 68 15.22 -17.24 -1.24
CA PRO A 68 14.59 -18.56 -0.98
C PRO A 68 14.78 -19.07 0.46
N GLN A 69 15.73 -18.53 1.22
CA GLN A 69 15.99 -18.85 2.61
C GLN A 69 15.21 -17.97 3.59
N GLY A 70 14.45 -16.98 3.08
CA GLY A 70 13.64 -16.07 3.90
C GLY A 70 14.36 -14.83 4.39
N GLU A 71 15.56 -14.51 3.87
CA GLU A 71 16.25 -13.27 4.19
C GLU A 71 15.63 -12.11 3.40
N LEU A 72 15.45 -10.95 4.05
CA LEU A 72 14.93 -9.77 3.38
C LEU A 72 15.99 -9.10 2.50
N ILE A 73 15.57 -8.68 1.31
CA ILE A 73 16.36 -7.78 0.46
C ILE A 73 16.09 -6.36 0.95
N PRO A 74 17.11 -5.60 1.41
CA PRO A 74 16.90 -4.30 2.03
C PRO A 74 16.35 -3.26 1.04
N LEU A 75 15.59 -2.31 1.57
CA LEU A 75 15.02 -1.17 0.85
C LEU A 75 15.46 0.13 1.52
N ASP A 76 15.78 1.14 0.71
CA ASP A 76 16.04 2.51 1.18
C ASP A 76 14.70 3.26 1.34
N ASP A 77 14.08 3.06 2.48
CA ASP A 77 12.71 3.48 2.77
C ASP A 77 12.56 4.53 3.88
N GLU A 78 13.65 4.87 4.59
CA GLU A 78 13.63 5.72 5.78
C GLU A 78 12.98 7.09 5.52
N ARG A 79 13.28 7.71 4.37
CA ARG A 79 12.68 8.98 3.95
C ARG A 79 11.16 8.86 3.80
N LEU A 80 10.68 7.78 3.19
CA LEU A 80 9.25 7.57 2.94
C LEU A 80 8.50 7.32 4.25
N ILE A 81 9.04 6.51 5.14
CA ILE A 81 8.47 6.21 6.47
C ILE A 81 8.37 7.49 7.28
N THR A 82 9.48 8.22 7.41
CA THR A 82 9.53 9.48 8.18
C THR A 82 8.57 10.52 7.62
N SER A 83 8.50 10.65 6.30
CA SER A 83 7.57 11.57 5.64
C SER A 83 6.10 11.17 5.89
N ALA A 84 5.76 9.89 5.75
CA ALA A 84 4.39 9.41 6.02
C ALA A 84 3.96 9.75 7.44
N ILE A 85 4.77 9.41 8.44
CA ILE A 85 4.49 9.68 9.86
C ILE A 85 4.31 11.19 10.11
N SER A 86 5.15 12.04 9.52
CA SER A 86 5.08 13.49 9.70
C SER A 86 3.79 14.12 9.15
N TYR A 87 3.14 13.47 8.18
CA TYR A 87 1.86 13.86 7.59
C TYR A 87 0.65 13.15 8.22
N GLY A 88 0.86 12.32 9.24
CA GLY A 88 -0.21 11.55 9.89
C GLY A 88 -0.68 10.33 9.11
N SER A 89 0.05 9.93 8.07
CA SER A 89 -0.15 8.67 7.35
C SER A 89 0.63 7.55 8.04
N ALA A 90 0.11 6.33 8.00
CA ALA A 90 0.82 5.17 8.53
C ALA A 90 1.67 4.51 7.42
N ALA A 91 2.91 4.11 7.74
CA ALA A 91 3.75 3.39 6.80
C ALA A 91 3.44 1.88 6.85
N LEU A 92 3.21 1.25 5.69
CA LEU A 92 3.09 -0.21 5.55
C LEU A 92 4.36 -0.77 4.92
N MET A 93 4.91 -1.83 5.50
CA MET A 93 5.99 -2.59 4.87
C MET A 93 5.41 -3.38 3.68
N HIS A 94 5.80 -3.02 2.48
CA HIS A 94 5.36 -3.72 1.27
C HIS A 94 6.34 -4.86 0.94
N LEU A 95 5.82 -6.07 0.82
CA LEU A 95 6.57 -7.29 0.52
C LEU A 95 6.08 -7.90 -0.79
N SER A 96 6.98 -8.06 -1.74
CA SER A 96 6.70 -8.71 -3.03
C SER A 96 7.69 -9.84 -3.32
N THR A 97 7.46 -10.57 -4.40
CA THR A 97 8.37 -11.64 -4.86
C THR A 97 9.60 -11.10 -5.60
N LEU A 98 10.11 -9.93 -5.20
CA LEU A 98 11.31 -9.33 -5.76
C LEU A 98 12.54 -10.14 -5.37
N THR A 99 13.36 -10.52 -6.37
CA THR A 99 14.62 -11.22 -6.19
C THR A 99 15.82 -10.26 -6.06
N GLU A 100 16.96 -10.74 -5.60
CA GLU A 100 18.23 -9.99 -5.58
C GLU A 100 18.65 -9.48 -6.98
N ALA A 101 18.18 -10.12 -8.05
CA ALA A 101 18.42 -9.67 -9.41
C ALA A 101 17.51 -8.50 -9.86
N GLY A 102 16.61 -8.05 -8.99
CA GLY A 102 15.67 -6.95 -9.28
C GLY A 102 14.50 -7.36 -10.18
N THR A 103 14.16 -8.63 -10.24
CA THR A 103 13.03 -9.17 -11.01
C THR A 103 12.02 -9.85 -10.08
N PHE A 104 10.75 -9.88 -10.47
CA PHE A 104 9.73 -10.62 -9.74
C PHE A 104 9.74 -12.09 -10.17
N SER A 105 9.58 -13.02 -9.20
CA SER A 105 9.60 -14.46 -9.45
C SER A 105 8.52 -15.20 -8.66
N ASN A 106 7.65 -15.90 -9.38
CA ASN A 106 6.63 -16.77 -8.77
C ASN A 106 7.26 -18.02 -8.16
N GLU A 107 8.37 -18.50 -8.74
CA GLU A 107 9.14 -19.62 -8.20
C GLU A 107 9.70 -19.31 -6.81
N LEU A 108 10.03 -18.05 -6.55
CA LEU A 108 10.47 -17.61 -5.24
C LEU A 108 9.36 -17.76 -4.18
N ALA A 109 8.13 -17.39 -4.52
CA ALA A 109 6.97 -17.61 -3.65
C ALA A 109 6.75 -19.12 -3.40
N SER A 110 6.76 -19.93 -4.47
CA SER A 110 6.62 -21.39 -4.36
C SER A 110 7.69 -22.02 -3.48
N ALA A 111 8.94 -21.55 -3.56
CA ALA A 111 10.04 -22.02 -2.72
C ALA A 111 9.78 -21.74 -1.22
N ILE A 112 9.33 -20.52 -0.89
CA ILE A 112 8.95 -20.15 0.50
C ILE A 112 7.77 -21.01 1.00
N PHE A 113 6.79 -21.28 0.16
CA PHE A 113 5.62 -22.09 0.57
C PHE A 113 5.98 -23.57 0.76
N ALA A 114 7.02 -24.05 0.10
CA ALA A 114 7.47 -25.45 0.19
C ALA A 114 8.40 -25.70 1.39
N ASP A 115 9.05 -24.66 1.92
CA ASP A 115 9.98 -24.74 3.04
C ASP A 115 9.44 -23.98 4.27
N GLU A 116 8.96 -24.76 5.25
CA GLU A 116 8.38 -24.20 6.46
C GLU A 116 9.40 -23.38 7.29
N GLN A 117 10.65 -23.79 7.28
CA GLN A 117 11.71 -23.06 8.01
C GLN A 117 12.04 -21.74 7.32
N ALA A 118 12.11 -21.70 5.99
CA ALA A 118 12.32 -20.49 5.24
C ALA A 118 11.14 -19.51 5.42
N ALA A 119 9.90 -20.01 5.42
CA ALA A 119 8.71 -19.21 5.71
C ALA A 119 8.76 -18.62 7.13
N ASP A 120 9.16 -19.40 8.13
CA ASP A 120 9.31 -18.92 9.51
C ASP A 120 10.42 -17.88 9.64
N THR A 121 11.53 -18.07 8.95
CA THR A 121 12.64 -17.12 8.89
C THR A 121 12.16 -15.80 8.27
N LEU A 122 11.47 -15.86 7.13
CA LEU A 122 10.93 -14.67 6.47
C LEU A 122 9.97 -13.88 7.39
N ILE A 123 9.02 -14.56 8.04
CA ILE A 123 8.08 -13.89 8.95
C ILE A 123 8.81 -13.30 10.17
N THR A 124 9.87 -13.94 10.66
CA THR A 124 10.70 -13.42 11.75
C THR A 124 11.43 -12.15 11.32
N ASN A 125 12.08 -12.16 10.15
CA ASN A 125 12.80 -11.01 9.61
C ASN A 125 11.85 -9.85 9.31
N ILE A 126 10.63 -10.13 8.80
CA ILE A 126 9.57 -9.12 8.65
C ILE A 126 9.25 -8.47 10.00
N LEU A 127 8.98 -9.27 11.04
CA LEU A 127 8.63 -8.75 12.36
C LEU A 127 9.73 -7.89 12.96
N GLU A 128 10.98 -8.30 12.82
CA GLU A 128 12.14 -7.52 13.25
C GLU A 128 12.26 -6.20 12.50
N ASN A 129 12.04 -6.21 11.18
CA ASN A 129 12.08 -5.01 10.36
C ASN A 129 10.92 -4.03 10.68
N LEU A 130 9.70 -4.55 10.91
CA LEU A 130 8.56 -3.75 11.34
C LEU A 130 8.86 -2.99 12.63
N ARG A 131 9.45 -3.68 13.63
CA ARG A 131 9.85 -3.08 14.92
C ARG A 131 10.97 -2.06 14.79
N ALA A 132 11.96 -2.35 13.94
CA ALA A 132 13.15 -1.51 13.79
C ALA A 132 12.86 -0.19 13.07
N LYS A 133 11.85 -0.15 12.20
CA LYS A 133 11.58 0.98 11.31
C LYS A 133 10.24 1.68 11.54
N ASP A 134 9.55 1.40 12.64
CA ASP A 134 8.26 2.01 13.00
C ASP A 134 7.17 1.82 11.93
N TYR A 135 7.16 0.70 11.24
CA TYR A 135 6.08 0.34 10.35
C TYR A 135 4.78 0.06 11.11
N TYR A 136 3.66 0.46 10.54
CA TYR A 136 2.33 0.19 11.08
C TYR A 136 1.92 -1.28 10.92
N GLY A 137 2.32 -1.92 9.83
CA GLY A 137 1.95 -3.29 9.50
C GLY A 137 2.56 -3.76 8.19
N LEU A 138 2.14 -4.95 7.74
CA LEU A 138 2.62 -5.63 6.55
C LEU A 138 1.57 -5.58 5.43
N ASP A 139 2.02 -5.28 4.21
CA ASP A 139 1.27 -5.42 2.96
C ASP A 139 1.95 -6.47 2.08
N ILE A 140 1.29 -7.63 1.88
CA ILE A 140 1.79 -8.74 1.07
C ILE A 140 1.24 -8.61 -0.35
N ASP A 141 2.13 -8.47 -1.32
CA ASP A 141 1.79 -8.35 -2.75
C ASP A 141 2.51 -9.42 -3.58
N PHE A 142 2.00 -10.65 -3.50
CA PHE A 142 2.49 -11.78 -4.29
C PHE A 142 1.57 -11.99 -5.48
N GLU A 143 1.89 -11.32 -6.57
CA GLU A 143 1.11 -11.40 -7.81
C GLU A 143 1.38 -12.72 -8.56
N PHE A 144 0.41 -13.13 -9.38
CA PHE A 144 0.50 -14.27 -10.29
C PHE A 144 0.84 -15.61 -9.61
N ILE A 145 0.41 -15.81 -8.37
CA ILE A 145 0.57 -17.09 -7.68
C ILE A 145 -0.11 -18.21 -8.49
N SER A 146 0.63 -19.31 -8.68
CA SER A 146 0.09 -20.48 -9.37
C SER A 146 -1.19 -21.01 -8.68
N PRO A 147 -2.22 -21.41 -9.42
CA PRO A 147 -3.40 -22.04 -8.80
C PRO A 147 -3.06 -23.24 -7.91
N SER A 148 -1.98 -23.97 -8.20
CA SER A 148 -1.48 -25.06 -7.36
C SER A 148 -0.97 -24.59 -6.00
N ASP A 149 -0.50 -23.36 -5.90
CA ASP A 149 0.07 -22.78 -4.69
C ASP A 149 -0.94 -21.96 -3.86
N ALA A 150 -2.14 -21.74 -4.39
CA ALA A 150 -3.16 -20.90 -3.73
C ALA A 150 -3.43 -21.30 -2.27
N ALA A 151 -3.53 -22.62 -1.99
CA ALA A 151 -3.74 -23.10 -0.63
C ALA A 151 -2.49 -22.92 0.26
N ALA A 152 -1.29 -22.99 -0.30
CA ALA A 152 -0.04 -22.76 0.41
C ALA A 152 0.15 -21.27 0.72
N TYR A 153 -0.19 -20.41 -0.24
CA TYR A 153 -0.22 -18.95 -0.04
C TYR A 153 -1.19 -18.54 1.06
N ALA A 154 -2.42 -19.08 1.06
CA ALA A 154 -3.39 -18.80 2.11
C ALA A 154 -2.86 -19.21 3.51
N ARG A 155 -2.18 -20.36 3.63
CA ARG A 155 -1.52 -20.79 4.89
C ARG A 155 -0.38 -19.85 5.30
N PHE A 156 0.41 -19.38 4.34
CA PHE A 156 1.49 -18.42 4.61
C PHE A 156 0.92 -17.09 5.14
N ILE A 157 -0.10 -16.52 4.49
CA ILE A 157 -0.78 -15.30 4.96
C ILE A 157 -1.34 -15.52 6.37
N GLU A 158 -2.00 -16.64 6.63
CA GLU A 158 -2.58 -16.93 7.95
C GLU A 158 -1.50 -17.04 9.02
N LYS A 159 -0.37 -17.71 8.74
CA LYS A 159 0.77 -17.83 9.64
C LYS A 159 1.39 -16.45 9.94
N ALA A 160 1.61 -15.63 8.92
CA ALA A 160 2.09 -14.26 9.06
C ALA A 160 1.11 -13.43 9.91
N ARG A 161 -0.18 -13.48 9.59
CA ARG A 161 -1.23 -12.76 10.31
C ARG A 161 -1.26 -13.12 11.80
N ILE A 162 -1.22 -14.41 12.14
CA ILE A 162 -1.23 -14.87 13.54
C ILE A 162 -0.02 -14.30 14.30
N ARG A 163 1.18 -14.41 13.73
CA ARG A 163 2.40 -13.96 14.39
C ARG A 163 2.49 -12.44 14.51
N LEU A 164 2.17 -11.71 13.45
CA LEU A 164 2.27 -10.25 13.42
C LEU A 164 1.17 -9.59 14.26
N ASN A 165 -0.08 -10.10 14.17
CA ASN A 165 -1.18 -9.56 14.97
C ASN A 165 -0.99 -9.76 16.48
N ALA A 166 -0.30 -10.83 16.91
CA ALA A 166 0.04 -11.05 18.32
C ALA A 166 0.93 -9.92 18.88
N GLU A 167 1.64 -9.21 17.99
CA GLU A 167 2.51 -8.08 18.33
C GLU A 167 1.87 -6.71 17.98
N GLY A 168 0.60 -6.73 17.51
CA GLY A 168 -0.15 -5.51 17.17
C GLY A 168 0.02 -5.04 15.72
N TYR A 169 0.73 -5.78 14.86
CA TYR A 169 0.92 -5.40 13.46
C TYR A 169 -0.17 -6.01 12.56
N PRO A 170 -1.02 -5.21 11.91
CA PRO A 170 -1.99 -5.72 10.94
C PRO A 170 -1.29 -6.25 9.68
N VAL A 171 -1.95 -7.21 9.04
CA VAL A 171 -1.54 -7.77 7.74
C VAL A 171 -2.62 -7.49 6.72
N ILE A 172 -2.22 -6.91 5.60
CA ILE A 172 -3.03 -6.65 4.41
C ILE A 172 -2.44 -7.51 3.28
N ALA A 173 -3.23 -7.92 2.34
CA ALA A 173 -2.77 -8.61 1.15
C ALA A 173 -3.43 -8.02 -0.10
N ALA A 174 -2.62 -7.73 -1.12
CA ALA A 174 -3.09 -7.45 -2.46
C ALA A 174 -3.47 -8.78 -3.12
N LEU A 175 -4.64 -8.82 -3.73
CA LEU A 175 -5.14 -10.02 -4.42
C LEU A 175 -5.44 -9.64 -5.87
N ALA A 176 -4.93 -10.46 -6.81
CA ALA A 176 -5.33 -10.35 -8.20
C ALA A 176 -6.81 -10.77 -8.35
N PRO A 177 -7.62 -10.04 -9.13
CA PRO A 177 -9.03 -10.35 -9.35
C PRO A 177 -9.24 -11.65 -10.15
#